data_7e478ecdf6b78caf479613af4d3f125e
#
_entry.id   7e478ecdf6b78caf479613af4d3f125e
#
_cell.length_a   1.000
_cell.length_b   1.000
_cell.length_c   1.000
_cell.angle_alpha   90.00
_cell.angle_beta   90.00
_cell.angle_gamma   90.00
#
_symmetry.space_group_name_H-M   'P 1'
#
loop_
_entity.id
_entity.type
_entity.pdbx_description
1 polymer ?
#
loop_
_entity_poly.entity_id
_entity_poly.type
_entity_poly.pdbx_seq_one_letter_code
_entity_poly.pdbx_strand_id
1 'polypeptide(L)'
;DVTGVQTCALPISLLISGILIALKNERFKAEYKNYSTTKLLVTNLFNSITAELNRSDVPERNKKSLVKGFEFITTNQSINNPSAEGKQYLTDLISNCDSRINGFNVTHKYIDTISQFYVEFLRYANNDKGLGIVLTPPHITELFCELAQIDKDSVVLDNCAGTGGFLVSAMKKMLEDANGDIAKEQHIKDWQLVGIEYDEEIYTLLISNMIVHRDGRTNIFWEDCFQADAA
;
A
#
# COMPACT_ATOMS: atom_id res chain seq x y z
N ASP A 1 26.37 -6.27 -0.65
CA ASP A 1 25.77 -5.46 -1.73
C ASP A 1 24.37 -5.03 -1.30
N VAL A 2 24.24 -3.79 -0.78
CA VAL A 2 23.00 -3.28 -0.18
C VAL A 2 21.90 -3.14 -1.25
N THR A 3 22.28 -2.89 -2.49
CA THR A 3 21.37 -2.70 -3.62
C THR A 3 20.66 -4.00 -4.04
N GLY A 4 21.31 -5.15 -3.93
CA GLY A 4 20.73 -6.44 -4.38
C GLY A 4 19.57 -6.95 -3.53
N VAL A 5 19.49 -6.56 -2.26
CA VAL A 5 18.45 -7.04 -1.33
C VAL A 5 17.23 -6.13 -1.34
N GLN A 6 17.43 -4.82 -1.50
CA GLN A 6 16.32 -3.90 -1.77
C GLN A 6 15.56 -4.31 -3.05
N THR A 7 16.28 -4.74 -4.10
CA THR A 7 15.68 -5.18 -5.37
C THR A 7 14.85 -6.47 -5.26
N CYS A 8 14.96 -7.26 -4.18
CA CYS A 8 14.12 -8.46 -3.98
C CYS A 8 12.92 -8.21 -3.07
N ALA A 9 13.05 -7.39 -2.03
CA ALA A 9 11.98 -7.17 -1.05
C ALA A 9 10.87 -6.27 -1.60
N LEU A 10 11.24 -5.25 -2.35
CA LEU A 10 10.31 -4.28 -2.90
C LEU A 10 9.32 -4.87 -3.92
N PRO A 11 9.75 -5.67 -4.92
CA PRO A 11 8.82 -6.32 -5.84
C PRO A 11 7.80 -7.24 -5.14
N ILE A 12 8.19 -7.90 -4.06
CA ILE A 12 7.29 -8.77 -3.30
C ILE A 12 6.26 -7.93 -2.55
N SER A 13 6.69 -6.85 -1.88
CA SER A 13 5.78 -5.94 -1.18
C SER A 13 4.82 -5.25 -2.14
N LEU A 14 5.30 -4.85 -3.33
CA LEU A 14 4.46 -4.32 -4.40
C LEU A 14 3.47 -5.38 -4.94
N LEU A 15 3.90 -6.63 -5.08
CA LEU A 15 2.99 -7.71 -5.50
C LEU A 15 1.86 -7.91 -4.47
N ILE A 16 2.19 -7.98 -3.19
CA ILE A 16 1.19 -8.09 -2.11
C ILE A 16 0.25 -6.88 -2.13
N SER A 17 0.80 -5.67 -2.23
CA SER A 17 0.02 -4.42 -2.33
C SER A 17 -0.92 -4.45 -3.54
N GLY A 18 -0.42 -4.86 -4.69
CA GLY A 18 -1.22 -5.01 -5.91
C GLY A 18 -2.34 -6.04 -5.75
N ILE A 19 -2.07 -7.18 -5.12
CA ILE A 19 -3.09 -8.19 -4.81
C ILE A 19 -4.18 -7.60 -3.90
N LEU A 20 -3.80 -6.87 -2.84
CA LEU A 20 -4.76 -6.26 -1.91
C LEU A 20 -5.62 -5.18 -2.60
N ILE A 21 -5.03 -4.40 -3.51
CA ILE A 21 -5.78 -3.45 -4.35
C ILE A 21 -6.75 -4.19 -5.27
N ALA A 22 -6.29 -5.23 -5.99
CA ALA A 22 -7.13 -6.00 -6.89
C ALA A 22 -8.30 -6.69 -6.18
N LEU A 23 -8.11 -7.14 -4.94
CA LEU A 23 -9.15 -7.76 -4.11
C LEU A 23 -10.26 -6.78 -3.67
N LYS A 24 -10.10 -5.48 -3.91
CA LYS A 24 -11.19 -4.50 -3.79
C LYS A 24 -12.15 -4.54 -4.98
N ASN A 25 -11.71 -5.10 -6.10
CA ASN A 25 -12.56 -5.34 -7.26
C ASN A 25 -13.39 -6.60 -7.02
N GLU A 26 -14.69 -6.42 -6.80
CA GLU A 26 -15.62 -7.51 -6.45
C GLU A 26 -15.64 -8.63 -7.52
N ARG A 27 -15.52 -8.25 -8.80
CA ARG A 27 -15.48 -9.23 -9.88
C ARG A 27 -14.21 -10.08 -9.81
N PHE A 28 -13.04 -9.46 -9.68
CA PHE A 28 -11.78 -10.18 -9.55
C PHE A 28 -11.79 -11.10 -8.31
N LYS A 29 -12.27 -10.57 -7.19
CA LYS A 29 -12.39 -11.32 -5.94
C LYS A 29 -13.28 -12.57 -6.08
N ALA A 30 -14.35 -12.50 -6.84
CA ALA A 30 -15.23 -13.63 -7.09
C ALA A 30 -14.65 -14.66 -8.08
N GLU A 31 -13.83 -14.22 -9.03
CA GLU A 31 -13.43 -15.02 -10.20
C GLU A 31 -11.99 -15.54 -10.16
N TYR A 32 -11.08 -15.01 -9.33
CA TYR A 32 -9.63 -15.29 -9.42
C TYR A 32 -9.28 -16.79 -9.33
N LYS A 33 -10.07 -17.59 -8.63
CA LYS A 33 -9.89 -19.07 -8.53
C LYS A 33 -10.27 -19.81 -9.81
N ASN A 34 -11.10 -19.20 -10.65
CA ASN A 34 -11.74 -19.85 -11.80
C ASN A 34 -10.96 -19.66 -13.12
N TYR A 35 -9.93 -18.80 -13.16
CA TYR A 35 -9.15 -18.60 -14.37
C TYR A 35 -8.40 -19.87 -14.75
N SER A 36 -8.46 -20.25 -16.03
CA SER A 36 -7.93 -21.53 -16.53
C SER A 36 -6.40 -21.57 -16.62
N THR A 37 -5.75 -20.41 -16.82
CA THR A 37 -4.29 -20.31 -17.02
C THR A 37 -3.69 -19.23 -16.14
N THR A 38 -2.38 -19.36 -15.83
CA THR A 38 -1.61 -18.33 -15.13
C THR A 38 -1.68 -17.00 -15.87
N LYS A 39 -1.57 -17.02 -17.21
CA LYS A 39 -1.63 -15.80 -18.02
C LYS A 39 -2.94 -15.06 -17.85
N LEU A 40 -4.08 -15.75 -17.84
CA LEU A 40 -5.39 -15.12 -17.60
C LEU A 40 -5.49 -14.56 -16.18
N LEU A 41 -5.01 -15.31 -15.18
CA LEU A 41 -5.00 -14.86 -13.80
C LEU A 41 -4.17 -13.56 -13.65
N VAL A 42 -2.94 -13.55 -14.19
CA VAL A 42 -2.03 -12.37 -14.14
C VAL A 42 -2.63 -11.18 -14.88
N THR A 43 -3.18 -11.41 -16.08
CA THR A 43 -3.80 -10.31 -16.87
C THR A 43 -4.97 -9.71 -16.11
N ASN A 44 -5.84 -10.52 -15.51
CA ASN A 44 -6.99 -10.00 -14.76
C ASN A 44 -6.57 -9.38 -13.42
N LEU A 45 -5.53 -9.88 -12.77
CA LEU A 45 -4.93 -9.26 -11.60
C LEU A 45 -4.47 -7.82 -11.95
N PHE A 46 -3.64 -7.67 -12.98
CA PHE A 46 -3.13 -6.35 -13.40
C PHE A 46 -4.24 -5.40 -13.86
N ASN A 47 -5.21 -5.90 -14.63
CA ASN A 47 -6.37 -5.09 -15.06
C ASN A 47 -7.21 -4.61 -13.87
N SER A 48 -7.35 -5.45 -12.83
CA SER A 48 -8.09 -5.08 -11.62
C SER A 48 -7.34 -4.06 -10.78
N ILE A 49 -6.01 -4.18 -10.66
CA ILE A 49 -5.16 -3.14 -10.05
C ILE A 49 -5.36 -1.82 -10.79
N THR A 50 -5.21 -1.83 -12.11
CA THR A 50 -5.35 -0.63 -12.95
C THR A 50 -6.74 0.00 -12.83
N ALA A 51 -7.81 -0.82 -12.79
CA ALA A 51 -9.16 -0.34 -12.62
C ALA A 51 -9.38 0.35 -11.26
N GLU A 52 -8.87 -0.22 -10.17
CA GLU A 52 -9.00 0.36 -8.84
C GLU A 52 -8.14 1.63 -8.69
N LEU A 53 -6.92 1.67 -9.26
CA LEU A 53 -6.10 2.87 -9.30
C LEU A 53 -6.78 4.00 -10.09
N ASN A 54 -7.40 3.69 -11.23
CA ASN A 54 -8.12 4.69 -12.04
C ASN A 54 -9.39 5.21 -11.34
N ARG A 55 -10.05 4.40 -10.52
CA ARG A 55 -11.19 4.82 -9.69
C ARG A 55 -10.77 5.62 -8.46
N SER A 56 -9.50 5.56 -8.10
CA SER A 56 -8.99 6.30 -6.95
C SER A 56 -8.88 7.79 -7.25
N ASP A 57 -8.89 8.60 -6.20
CA ASP A 57 -8.77 10.06 -6.31
C ASP A 57 -7.32 10.54 -6.42
N VAL A 58 -6.38 9.63 -6.68
CA VAL A 58 -4.98 9.95 -6.98
C VAL A 58 -4.91 10.91 -8.18
N PRO A 59 -4.09 11.96 -8.11
CA PRO A 59 -3.92 12.89 -9.23
C PRO A 59 -3.57 12.18 -10.53
N GLU A 60 -4.21 12.58 -11.64
CA GLU A 60 -4.04 11.94 -12.96
C GLU A 60 -2.58 11.85 -13.42
N ARG A 61 -1.76 12.86 -13.07
CA ARG A 61 -0.33 12.88 -13.38
C ARG A 61 0.42 11.68 -12.75
N ASN A 62 -0.05 11.22 -11.60
CA ASN A 62 0.60 10.15 -10.83
C ASN A 62 0.03 8.76 -11.16
N LYS A 63 -1.21 8.67 -11.67
CA LYS A 63 -1.84 7.37 -12.01
C LYS A 63 -1.02 6.55 -13.00
N LYS A 64 -0.44 7.20 -14.02
CA LYS A 64 0.38 6.50 -15.01
C LYS A 64 1.64 5.88 -14.39
N SER A 65 2.29 6.62 -13.51
CA SER A 65 3.49 6.11 -12.80
C SER A 65 3.13 4.96 -11.86
N LEU A 66 2.02 5.09 -11.12
CA LEU A 66 1.53 4.02 -10.25
C LEU A 66 1.21 2.74 -11.01
N VAL A 67 0.49 2.85 -12.14
CA VAL A 67 0.19 1.66 -12.99
C VAL A 67 1.48 1.04 -13.49
N LYS A 68 2.45 1.85 -13.93
CA LYS A 68 3.77 1.38 -14.36
C LYS A 68 4.51 0.63 -13.24
N GLY A 69 4.41 1.10 -12.00
CA GLY A 69 5.01 0.44 -10.84
C GLY A 69 4.54 -1.00 -10.64
N PHE A 70 3.37 -1.37 -11.19
CA PHE A 70 2.84 -2.74 -11.14
C PHE A 70 3.05 -3.55 -12.43
N GLU A 71 3.61 -2.98 -13.51
CA GLU A 71 3.82 -3.68 -14.79
C GLU A 71 4.70 -4.92 -14.66
N PHE A 72 5.63 -4.94 -13.70
CA PHE A 72 6.47 -6.12 -13.43
C PHE A 72 5.66 -7.39 -13.19
N ILE A 73 4.43 -7.29 -12.68
CA ILE A 73 3.52 -8.43 -12.48
C ILE A 73 3.28 -9.18 -13.80
N THR A 74 3.20 -8.45 -14.90
CA THR A 74 2.93 -9.03 -16.23
C THR A 74 4.19 -9.56 -16.92
N THR A 75 5.38 -9.12 -16.51
CA THR A 75 6.66 -9.43 -17.17
C THR A 75 7.53 -10.40 -16.37
N ASN A 76 7.33 -10.50 -15.05
CA ASN A 76 8.15 -11.36 -14.19
C ASN A 76 7.87 -12.84 -14.46
N GLN A 77 8.92 -13.60 -14.81
CA GLN A 77 8.82 -15.02 -15.19
C GLN A 77 8.31 -15.91 -14.06
N SER A 78 8.67 -15.62 -12.82
CA SER A 78 8.23 -16.41 -11.66
C SER A 78 6.73 -16.26 -11.41
N ILE A 79 6.19 -15.04 -11.56
CA ILE A 79 4.76 -14.75 -11.42
C ILE A 79 3.98 -15.34 -12.61
N ASN A 80 4.56 -15.29 -13.81
CA ASN A 80 3.94 -15.76 -15.06
C ASN A 80 4.27 -17.23 -15.38
N ASN A 81 4.70 -18.01 -14.40
CA ASN A 81 5.01 -19.42 -14.61
C ASN A 81 3.77 -20.18 -15.18
N PRO A 82 3.86 -20.72 -16.43
CA PRO A 82 2.71 -21.32 -17.11
C PRO A 82 2.35 -22.71 -16.59
N SER A 83 3.15 -23.29 -15.69
CA SER A 83 2.87 -24.61 -15.13
C SER A 83 1.60 -24.61 -14.27
N ALA A 84 0.99 -25.76 -14.10
CA ALA A 84 -0.14 -25.92 -13.18
C ALA A 84 0.24 -25.56 -11.74
N GLU A 85 1.47 -25.90 -11.33
CA GLU A 85 2.03 -25.55 -10.02
C GLU A 85 2.21 -24.05 -9.86
N GLY A 86 2.73 -23.35 -10.89
CA GLY A 86 2.89 -21.90 -10.89
C GLY A 86 1.55 -21.19 -10.76
N LYS A 87 0.54 -21.64 -11.49
CA LYS A 87 -0.83 -21.13 -11.36
C LYS A 87 -1.38 -21.34 -9.95
N GLN A 88 -1.23 -22.55 -9.41
CA GLN A 88 -1.72 -22.89 -8.07
C GLN A 88 -1.04 -22.00 -7.02
N TYR A 89 0.28 -21.83 -7.13
CA TYR A 89 1.04 -21.00 -6.21
C TYR A 89 0.54 -19.55 -6.18
N LEU A 90 0.33 -18.94 -7.36
CA LEU A 90 -0.22 -17.58 -7.44
C LEU A 90 -1.65 -17.49 -6.89
N THR A 91 -2.48 -18.50 -7.18
CA THR A 91 -3.86 -18.57 -6.66
C THR A 91 -3.87 -18.68 -5.13
N ASP A 92 -2.99 -19.51 -4.57
CA ASP A 92 -2.85 -19.68 -3.12
C ASP A 92 -2.34 -18.43 -2.45
N LEU A 93 -1.40 -17.71 -3.08
CA LEU A 93 -0.92 -16.41 -2.60
C LEU A 93 -2.08 -15.41 -2.52
N ILE A 94 -2.85 -15.26 -3.59
CA ILE A 94 -4.03 -14.37 -3.61
C ILE A 94 -5.04 -14.79 -2.54
N SER A 95 -5.31 -16.09 -2.40
CA SER A 95 -6.24 -16.62 -1.40
C SER A 95 -5.78 -16.36 0.05
N ASN A 96 -4.47 -16.47 0.30
CA ASN A 96 -3.91 -16.14 1.61
C ASN A 96 -4.00 -14.63 1.89
N CYS A 97 -3.74 -13.78 0.89
CA CYS A 97 -3.94 -12.33 1.03
C CYS A 97 -5.41 -12.00 1.33
N ASP A 98 -6.36 -12.62 0.63
CA ASP A 98 -7.79 -12.37 0.85
C ASP A 98 -8.25 -12.83 2.23
N SER A 99 -7.92 -14.07 2.63
CA SER A 99 -8.44 -14.64 3.87
C SER A 99 -7.73 -14.12 5.13
N ARG A 100 -6.42 -13.90 5.07
CA ARG A 100 -5.62 -13.55 6.26
C ARG A 100 -5.42 -12.05 6.40
N ILE A 101 -5.05 -11.36 5.32
CA ILE A 101 -4.71 -9.93 5.38
C ILE A 101 -5.98 -9.09 5.23
N ASN A 102 -6.75 -9.32 4.17
CA ASN A 102 -7.95 -8.55 3.91
C ASN A 102 -9.00 -8.78 5.00
N GLY A 103 -9.16 -10.01 5.48
CA GLY A 103 -10.01 -10.34 6.63
C GLY A 103 -9.54 -9.67 7.92
N PHE A 104 -8.23 -9.63 8.17
CA PHE A 104 -7.65 -8.95 9.32
C PHE A 104 -7.87 -7.42 9.25
N ASN A 105 -7.67 -6.80 8.09
CA ASN A 105 -7.88 -5.37 7.89
C ASN A 105 -9.35 -4.94 8.04
N VAL A 106 -10.30 -5.86 7.80
CA VAL A 106 -11.73 -5.60 8.05
C VAL A 106 -12.04 -5.56 9.55
N THR A 107 -11.40 -6.43 10.33
CA THR A 107 -11.63 -6.54 11.79
C THR A 107 -10.77 -5.58 12.61
N HIS A 108 -9.55 -5.30 12.14
CA HIS A 108 -8.56 -4.44 12.79
C HIS A 108 -8.26 -3.25 11.87
N LYS A 109 -9.19 -2.31 11.83
CA LYS A 109 -9.08 -1.11 10.99
C LYS A 109 -7.80 -0.32 11.32
N TYR A 110 -7.16 0.21 10.27
CA TYR A 110 -6.04 1.16 10.41
C TYR A 110 -4.75 0.58 11.02
N ILE A 111 -4.44 -0.67 10.75
CA ILE A 111 -3.11 -1.22 11.00
C ILE A 111 -2.29 -1.14 9.72
N ASP A 112 -1.10 -0.56 9.81
CA ASP A 112 -0.15 -0.42 8.70
C ASP A 112 0.41 -1.79 8.29
N THR A 113 -0.42 -2.56 7.60
CA THR A 113 -0.12 -3.94 7.21
C THR A 113 0.95 -3.99 6.12
N ILE A 114 0.95 -3.04 5.18
CA ILE A 114 1.89 -3.04 4.05
C ILE A 114 3.31 -2.74 4.53
N SER A 115 3.48 -1.74 5.41
CA SER A 115 4.79 -1.45 5.99
C SER A 115 5.30 -2.62 6.83
N GLN A 116 4.45 -3.28 7.60
CA GLN A 116 4.84 -4.47 8.37
C GLN A 116 5.28 -5.62 7.44
N PHE A 117 4.59 -5.87 6.34
CA PHE A 117 5.01 -6.83 5.32
C PHE A 117 6.38 -6.47 4.75
N TYR A 118 6.58 -5.21 4.41
CA TYR A 118 7.87 -4.73 3.88
C TYR A 118 9.01 -4.96 4.88
N VAL A 119 8.80 -4.63 6.16
CA VAL A 119 9.79 -4.88 7.23
C VAL A 119 10.13 -6.37 7.37
N GLU A 120 9.12 -7.23 7.43
CA GLU A 120 9.33 -8.67 7.61
C GLU A 120 10.05 -9.28 6.40
N PHE A 121 9.72 -8.84 5.19
CA PHE A 121 10.45 -9.26 3.98
C PHE A 121 11.90 -8.80 4.00
N LEU A 122 12.16 -7.58 4.42
CA LEU A 122 13.53 -7.08 4.54
C LEU A 122 14.32 -7.88 5.58
N ARG A 123 13.73 -8.22 6.71
CA ARG A 123 14.36 -9.09 7.72
C ARG A 123 14.69 -10.47 7.15
N TYR A 124 13.72 -11.08 6.47
CA TYR A 124 13.90 -12.42 5.88
C TYR A 124 14.96 -12.44 4.78
N ALA A 125 15.02 -11.42 3.95
CA ALA A 125 15.97 -11.33 2.83
C ALA A 125 17.41 -11.03 3.26
N ASN A 126 17.66 -10.47 4.44
CA ASN A 126 18.96 -9.91 4.84
C ASN A 126 19.74 -10.69 5.88
N ASN A 127 19.27 -11.78 6.45
CA ASN A 127 20.01 -12.51 7.49
C ASN A 127 20.75 -11.55 8.46
N ASP A 128 20.04 -10.62 9.08
CA ASP A 128 20.54 -9.68 10.12
C ASP A 128 21.55 -8.60 9.67
N LYS A 129 21.80 -8.37 8.39
CA LYS A 129 22.69 -7.26 7.97
C LYS A 129 21.88 -6.02 7.62
N GLY A 130 22.08 -4.98 8.43
CA GLY A 130 21.34 -3.72 8.45
C GLY A 130 21.05 -3.10 7.08
N LEU A 131 19.81 -2.77 6.89
CA LEU A 131 19.27 -2.05 5.74
C LEU A 131 19.34 -0.55 5.96
N GLY A 132 19.66 0.17 4.89
CA GLY A 132 19.64 1.64 4.90
C GLY A 132 18.24 2.24 5.02
N ILE A 133 17.16 1.45 4.90
CA ILE A 133 15.79 1.90 5.11
C ILE A 133 15.32 1.37 6.47
N VAL A 134 15.11 2.29 7.40
CA VAL A 134 14.53 2.01 8.71
C VAL A 134 13.08 2.47 8.69
N LEU A 135 12.15 1.50 8.61
CA LEU A 135 10.75 1.83 8.82
C LEU A 135 10.48 2.08 10.29
N THR A 136 9.74 3.14 10.56
CA THR A 136 9.38 3.52 11.93
C THR A 136 8.42 2.48 12.52
N PRO A 137 8.75 1.84 13.64
CA PRO A 137 7.87 0.86 14.26
C PRO A 137 6.52 1.47 14.66
N PRO A 138 5.38 0.73 14.56
CA PRO A 138 4.05 1.24 14.84
C PRO A 138 3.90 1.90 16.22
N HIS A 139 4.53 1.35 17.25
CA HIS A 139 4.48 1.93 18.60
C HIS A 139 5.15 3.30 18.69
N ILE A 140 6.11 3.60 17.81
CA ILE A 140 6.74 4.93 17.72
C ILE A 140 5.82 5.90 17.00
N THR A 141 5.19 5.49 15.89
CA THR A 141 4.25 6.36 15.18
C THR A 141 3.02 6.69 16.05
N GLU A 142 2.51 5.72 16.80
CA GLU A 142 1.44 5.93 17.78
C GLU A 142 1.87 6.87 18.91
N LEU A 143 3.08 6.69 19.48
CA LEU A 143 3.61 7.57 20.52
C LEU A 143 3.71 9.02 20.04
N PHE A 144 4.19 9.26 18.82
CA PHE A 144 4.28 10.60 18.26
C PHE A 144 2.90 11.24 18.06
N CYS A 145 1.90 10.47 17.62
CA CYS A 145 0.53 10.95 17.52
C CYS A 145 -0.04 11.35 18.89
N GLU A 146 0.28 10.58 19.96
CA GLU A 146 -0.11 10.94 21.32
C GLU A 146 0.58 12.21 21.81
N LEU A 147 1.90 12.32 21.64
CA LEU A 147 2.68 13.49 22.06
C LEU A 147 2.26 14.76 21.33
N ALA A 148 1.94 14.64 20.03
CA ALA A 148 1.44 15.75 19.21
C ALA A 148 -0.04 16.08 19.49
N GLN A 149 -0.72 15.30 20.35
CA GLN A 149 -2.13 15.49 20.70
C GLN A 149 -3.04 15.55 19.46
N ILE A 150 -2.77 14.67 18.48
CA ILE A 150 -3.57 14.60 17.25
C ILE A 150 -5.02 14.24 17.60
N ASP A 151 -5.95 14.99 17.03
CA ASP A 151 -7.40 14.84 17.17
C ASP A 151 -8.07 14.92 15.78
N LYS A 152 -9.40 14.79 15.73
CA LYS A 152 -10.18 14.85 14.48
C LYS A 152 -10.05 16.16 13.71
N ASP A 153 -9.66 17.27 14.37
CA ASP A 153 -9.54 18.58 13.74
C ASP A 153 -8.11 18.93 13.31
N SER A 154 -7.15 18.08 13.64
CA SER A 154 -5.76 18.20 13.25
C SER A 154 -5.57 18.03 11.73
N VAL A 155 -4.58 18.75 11.16
CA VAL A 155 -4.06 18.51 9.80
C VAL A 155 -2.63 18.01 9.94
N VAL A 156 -2.34 16.87 9.34
CA VAL A 156 -1.05 16.16 9.48
C VAL A 156 -0.30 16.22 8.17
N LEU A 157 0.91 16.77 8.21
CA LEU A 157 1.88 16.72 7.11
C LEU A 157 3.04 15.80 7.49
N ASP A 158 3.28 14.80 6.66
CA ASP A 158 4.50 13.98 6.68
C ASP A 158 5.29 14.24 5.39
N ASN A 159 6.33 15.06 5.49
CA ASN A 159 7.14 15.48 4.35
C ASN A 159 8.21 14.48 3.92
N CYS A 160 8.33 13.35 4.60
CA CYS A 160 9.19 12.21 4.27
C CYS A 160 8.42 10.92 4.58
N ALA A 161 7.26 10.76 3.94
CA ALA A 161 6.21 9.84 4.37
C ALA A 161 6.60 8.35 4.32
N GLY A 162 7.64 7.99 3.57
CA GLY A 162 8.02 6.60 3.42
C GLY A 162 6.85 5.76 2.93
N THR A 163 6.53 4.67 3.62
CA THR A 163 5.36 3.82 3.33
C THR A 163 4.05 4.31 3.99
N GLY A 164 4.06 5.45 4.69
CA GLY A 164 2.89 6.09 5.28
C GLY A 164 2.56 5.70 6.71
N GLY A 165 3.50 5.14 7.45
CA GLY A 165 3.25 4.65 8.82
C GLY A 165 2.73 5.73 9.77
N PHE A 166 3.27 6.96 9.72
CA PHE A 166 2.77 8.08 10.51
C PHE A 166 1.38 8.54 10.08
N LEU A 167 1.14 8.60 8.76
CA LEU A 167 -0.18 9.00 8.23
C LEU A 167 -1.27 8.01 8.62
N VAL A 168 -1.00 6.69 8.56
CA VAL A 168 -1.95 5.65 8.99
C VAL A 168 -2.22 5.74 10.48
N SER A 169 -1.20 5.95 11.32
CA SER A 169 -1.36 6.09 12.78
C SER A 169 -2.15 7.36 13.13
N ALA A 170 -1.86 8.48 12.48
CA ALA A 170 -2.59 9.73 12.66
C ALA A 170 -4.05 9.58 12.27
N MET A 171 -4.32 9.01 11.09
CA MET A 171 -5.67 8.75 10.62
C MET A 171 -6.47 7.88 11.58
N LYS A 172 -5.88 6.78 12.08
CA LYS A 172 -6.51 5.92 13.08
C LYS A 172 -7.02 6.74 14.27
N LYS A 173 -6.13 7.55 14.84
CA LYS A 173 -6.45 8.39 16.01
C LYS A 173 -7.53 9.43 15.70
N MET A 174 -7.43 10.12 14.56
CA MET A 174 -8.41 11.12 14.12
C MET A 174 -9.81 10.50 13.91
N LEU A 175 -9.88 9.32 13.32
CA LEU A 175 -11.14 8.61 13.08
C LEU A 175 -11.74 8.03 14.36
N GLU A 176 -10.92 7.59 15.31
CA GLU A 176 -11.37 7.21 16.65
C GLU A 176 -11.99 8.39 17.38
N ASP A 177 -11.39 9.58 17.29
CA ASP A 177 -11.92 10.82 17.89
C ASP A 177 -13.17 11.36 17.16
N ALA A 178 -13.28 11.14 15.86
CA ALA A 178 -14.50 11.47 15.08
C ALA A 178 -15.72 10.65 15.50
N ASN A 179 -15.51 9.50 16.17
CA ASN A 179 -16.53 8.69 16.85
C ASN A 179 -17.77 8.37 15.99
N GLY A 180 -17.54 8.01 14.73
CA GLY A 180 -18.60 7.61 13.79
C GLY A 180 -19.31 8.75 13.07
N ASP A 181 -18.83 9.99 13.17
CA ASP A 181 -19.26 11.10 12.31
C ASP A 181 -18.77 10.88 10.89
N ILE A 182 -19.63 10.33 10.03
CA ILE A 182 -19.32 9.96 8.65
C ILE A 182 -18.80 11.15 7.84
N ALA A 183 -19.38 12.34 8.03
CA ALA A 183 -18.96 13.53 7.29
C ALA A 183 -17.53 13.97 7.73
N LYS A 184 -17.25 13.90 9.03
CA LYS A 184 -15.93 14.20 9.57
C LYS A 184 -14.90 13.15 9.16
N GLU A 185 -15.25 11.87 9.23
CA GLU A 185 -14.37 10.77 8.77
C GLU A 185 -13.99 10.94 7.29
N GLN A 186 -14.96 11.31 6.43
CA GLN A 186 -14.67 11.56 5.02
C GLN A 186 -13.77 12.79 4.85
N HIS A 187 -14.04 13.87 5.58
CA HIS A 187 -13.22 15.09 5.54
C HIS A 187 -11.77 14.83 5.97
N ILE A 188 -11.56 14.03 7.04
CA ILE A 188 -10.23 13.61 7.49
C ILE A 188 -9.48 12.93 6.33
N LYS A 189 -10.11 11.97 5.69
CA LYS A 189 -9.50 11.18 4.61
C LYS A 189 -9.20 12.03 3.37
N ASP A 190 -10.09 12.96 3.03
CA ASP A 190 -9.94 13.74 1.79
C ASP A 190 -8.98 14.93 1.94
N TRP A 191 -8.84 15.51 3.16
CA TRP A 191 -8.20 16.81 3.29
C TRP A 191 -7.17 16.96 4.41
N GLN A 192 -7.20 16.11 5.43
CA GLN A 192 -6.42 16.35 6.65
C GLN A 192 -5.12 15.56 6.74
N LEU A 193 -4.85 14.66 5.76
CA LEU A 193 -3.63 13.87 5.72
C LEU A 193 -2.84 14.24 4.46
N VAL A 194 -1.64 14.75 4.64
CA VAL A 194 -0.76 15.19 3.55
C VAL A 194 0.55 14.44 3.65
N GLY A 195 0.99 13.82 2.56
CA GLY A 195 2.25 13.07 2.49
C GLY A 195 3.08 13.45 1.27
N ILE A 196 4.40 13.52 1.47
CA ILE A 196 5.36 13.73 0.38
C ILE A 196 6.39 12.59 0.44
N GLU A 197 6.64 11.94 -0.69
CA GLU A 197 7.66 10.91 -0.84
C GLU A 197 8.41 11.11 -2.16
N TYR A 198 9.73 11.04 -2.08
CA TYR A 198 10.62 11.28 -3.23
C TYR A 198 10.87 10.03 -4.07
N ASP A 199 11.04 8.88 -3.42
CA ASP A 199 11.31 7.62 -4.10
C ASP A 199 10.04 7.06 -4.77
N GLU A 200 10.10 6.81 -6.09
CA GLU A 200 8.96 6.37 -6.90
C GLU A 200 8.38 5.02 -6.42
N GLU A 201 9.25 4.11 -6.01
CA GLU A 201 8.85 2.77 -5.60
C GLU A 201 8.23 2.79 -4.20
N ILE A 202 8.81 3.55 -3.28
CA ILE A 202 8.25 3.76 -1.92
C ILE A 202 6.95 4.55 -2.01
N TYR A 203 6.86 5.56 -2.88
CA TYR A 203 5.62 6.27 -3.16
C TYR A 203 4.51 5.32 -3.64
N THR A 204 4.85 4.34 -4.49
CA THR A 204 3.88 3.32 -4.95
C THR A 204 3.38 2.47 -3.77
N LEU A 205 4.25 2.11 -2.82
CA LEU A 205 3.85 1.43 -1.58
C LEU A 205 2.99 2.33 -0.69
N LEU A 206 3.35 3.60 -0.54
CA LEU A 206 2.60 4.60 0.23
C LEU A 206 1.16 4.73 -0.28
N ILE A 207 1.00 4.98 -1.59
CA ILE A 207 -0.34 5.07 -2.19
C ILE A 207 -1.11 3.76 -2.03
N SER A 208 -0.45 2.62 -2.20
CA SER A 208 -1.08 1.31 -2.03
C SER A 208 -1.60 1.12 -0.60
N ASN A 209 -0.80 1.54 0.38
CA ASN A 209 -1.16 1.50 1.79
C ASN A 209 -2.39 2.37 2.08
N MET A 210 -2.37 3.61 1.60
CA MET A 210 -3.49 4.54 1.75
C MET A 210 -4.77 4.00 1.06
N ILE A 211 -4.67 3.43 -0.15
CA ILE A 211 -5.79 2.80 -0.84
C ILE A 211 -6.34 1.62 -0.03
N VAL A 212 -5.50 0.77 0.53
CA VAL A 212 -5.94 -0.37 1.36
C VAL A 212 -6.76 0.11 2.54
N HIS A 213 -6.39 1.22 3.15
CA HIS A 213 -7.11 1.83 4.27
C HIS A 213 -8.31 2.70 3.85
N ARG A 214 -8.60 2.80 2.55
CA ARG A 214 -9.74 3.55 1.97
C ARG A 214 -9.70 5.04 2.28
N ASP A 215 -8.54 5.66 2.14
CA ASP A 215 -8.41 7.07 2.51
C ASP A 215 -7.29 7.83 1.81
N GLY A 216 -7.20 9.13 2.17
CA GLY A 216 -6.07 10.06 2.08
C GLY A 216 -5.32 10.17 0.75
N ARG A 217 -5.87 9.67 -0.32
CA ARG A 217 -5.19 9.50 -1.60
C ARG A 217 -4.92 10.80 -2.35
N THR A 218 -5.71 11.81 -2.10
CA THR A 218 -5.69 13.07 -2.84
C THR A 218 -4.51 13.94 -2.49
N ASN A 219 -4.03 13.88 -1.24
CA ASN A 219 -2.98 14.76 -0.72
C ASN A 219 -1.65 14.04 -0.53
N ILE A 220 -1.39 13.03 -1.34
CA ILE A 220 -0.12 12.31 -1.36
C ILE A 220 0.63 12.66 -2.64
N PHE A 221 1.84 13.19 -2.48
CA PHE A 221 2.63 13.76 -3.58
C PHE A 221 3.93 12.97 -3.77
N TRP A 222 4.25 12.69 -5.04
CA TRP A 222 5.55 12.20 -5.43
C TRP A 222 6.44 13.38 -5.80
N GLU A 223 7.15 13.90 -4.85
CA GLU A 223 7.93 15.13 -5.02
C GLU A 223 9.12 15.15 -4.01
N ASP A 224 10.11 15.99 -4.32
CA ASP A 224 11.15 16.35 -3.37
C ASP A 224 10.59 17.38 -2.37
N CYS A 225 10.57 17.04 -1.09
CA CYS A 225 10.03 17.91 -0.05
C CYS A 225 10.74 19.27 0.08
N PHE A 226 11.97 19.40 -0.43
CA PHE A 226 12.70 20.67 -0.49
C PHE A 226 12.36 21.51 -1.72
N GLN A 227 11.66 20.95 -2.70
CA GLN A 227 11.24 21.61 -3.94
C GLN A 227 9.73 21.69 -4.07
N ALA A 228 8.98 21.05 -3.17
CA ALA A 228 7.54 21.10 -3.16
C ALA A 228 7.10 22.55 -2.82
N ASP A 229 6.50 23.20 -3.79
CA ASP A 229 5.81 24.48 -3.53
C ASP A 229 4.57 24.16 -2.68
N ALA A 230 4.55 24.76 -1.49
CA ALA A 230 3.40 24.71 -0.58
C ALA A 230 2.29 25.64 -1.15
N ALA A 231 1.74 25.28 -2.32
CA ALA A 231 0.66 25.99 -2.98
C ALA A 231 -0.70 25.42 -2.59
#